data_f3d54a290891ba57fe816da985f7eed0
#
_entry.id   f3d54a290891ba57fe816da985f7eed0
#
_cell.length_a   1.000
_cell.length_b   1.000
_cell.length_c   1.000
_cell.angle_alpha   90.00
_cell.angle_beta   90.00
_cell.angle_gamma   90.00
#
_symmetry.space_group_name_H-M   'P 1'
#
loop_
_entity.id
_entity.type
_entity.pdbx_description
1 polymer ?
#
loop_
_entity_poly.entity_id
_entity_poly.type
_entity_poly.pdbx_seq_one_letter_code
_entity_poly.pdbx_strand_id
1 'polypeptide(L)'
;MAEPVIGLAAGVHRPRNVDWKRAAALLYGDWGTSKAYVIGLAFVAAGFSSFPIILAVCALTAVVGYNYIIICSHFPDGGGVYSAARKQSRFLASAGALLLVANFIVTAALSGWAAVSYLGVSSENARLATAGLILVVGIINYFGPRHSGSVSIWLAVPAVLVVILIVAFSGAHLKIAELEPAHSSFTVTWIQFVGVILALSGVEAVANITGVMKLDPDSSPDRPKVTRTATKAIVPVAIEVVFGTVLLGWAMLSLPKFFGPQLADHKEDMLRFLAEHYGGVAIAPWFGTAFGIAVGIVFGLLLFSAVNTAVVALIGVVFMMAQDGEMPRQLARLNRHGVPQLPLLAAIALPILVLALTSDFNALAGLYAVGVVGAIAVNLGSCSFNRELALGWFQRFIMGSTFLVLFAVEVTIAKTKPDALFFACSVLGIGLTLRFYSHKLSGLTTLTVTRKVADMVVPNLPITMQPRLEEGQKIMVAARGINPVLNFALEEAQLRKAVLCVVYVKEVVVYFAGSPNVRGRPRWQEDPEANAIMSLMLKEGQQRGVCVLPVFAVSEDAAATIVDLSATMGVDCLVIGTTQRGALTNLLRGNVATHIAENLPDTIRLVIFG
;
A
#
# COMPACT_ATOMS: atom_id res chain seq x y z
N MET A 1 37.54 16.06 19.85
CA MET A 1 36.42 15.66 20.71
C MET A 1 35.15 15.89 19.91
N ALA A 2 34.50 14.82 19.51
CA ALA A 2 33.25 14.89 18.76
C ALA A 2 32.15 15.21 19.76
N GLU A 3 31.42 16.32 19.54
CA GLU A 3 30.21 16.64 20.29
C GLU A 3 29.21 15.50 20.14
N PRO A 4 28.58 15.02 21.23
CA PRO A 4 27.49 14.09 21.14
C PRO A 4 26.29 14.84 20.50
N VAL A 5 26.04 14.55 19.26
CA VAL A 5 24.79 14.96 18.59
C VAL A 5 23.66 14.18 19.26
N ILE A 6 23.05 14.78 20.28
CA ILE A 6 21.76 14.31 20.81
C ILE A 6 20.72 14.59 19.72
N GLY A 7 20.71 13.74 18.71
CA GLY A 7 19.68 13.68 17.70
C GLY A 7 18.48 12.95 18.28
N LEU A 8 17.72 13.60 19.15
CA LEU A 8 16.33 13.20 19.36
C LEU A 8 15.65 13.27 18.01
N ALA A 9 15.42 12.09 17.43
CA ALA A 9 14.95 11.94 16.08
C ALA A 9 13.52 12.46 15.97
N ALA A 10 13.39 13.76 15.69
CA ALA A 10 12.20 14.27 15.01
C ALA A 10 12.21 13.65 13.62
N GLY A 11 11.76 12.42 13.50
CA GLY A 11 11.70 11.64 12.28
C GLY A 11 10.29 11.10 12.09
N VAL A 12 9.97 10.76 10.85
CA VAL A 12 8.79 9.97 10.58
C VAL A 12 9.02 8.60 11.22
N HIS A 13 8.32 8.33 12.32
CA HIS A 13 8.44 7.05 13.01
C HIS A 13 7.53 6.04 12.34
N ARG A 14 8.12 5.00 11.73
CA ARG A 14 7.41 3.89 11.12
C ARG A 14 7.72 2.62 11.90
N PRO A 15 6.77 2.09 12.64
CA PRO A 15 6.96 0.81 13.27
C PRO A 15 7.13 -0.28 12.19
N ARG A 16 8.29 -0.96 12.19
CA ARG A 16 8.56 -2.10 11.32
C ARG A 16 8.01 -3.37 11.97
N ASN A 17 6.68 -3.50 11.98
CA ASN A 17 5.95 -4.55 12.69
C ASN A 17 5.40 -5.66 11.80
N VAL A 18 5.53 -5.52 10.46
CA VAL A 18 5.02 -6.48 9.49
C VAL A 18 6.02 -7.62 9.31
N ASP A 19 5.72 -8.79 9.85
CA ASP A 19 6.50 -10.01 9.61
C ASP A 19 6.21 -10.59 8.20
N TRP A 20 6.98 -11.60 7.78
CA TRP A 20 6.86 -12.17 6.45
C TRP A 20 5.48 -12.81 6.19
N LYS A 21 4.78 -13.34 7.21
CA LYS A 21 3.44 -13.96 7.06
C LYS A 21 2.39 -12.89 6.77
N ARG A 22 2.44 -11.79 7.51
CA ARG A 22 1.56 -10.64 7.28
C ARG A 22 1.87 -9.97 5.94
N ALA A 23 3.16 -9.85 5.58
CA ALA A 23 3.57 -9.33 4.28
C ALA A 23 3.08 -10.22 3.13
N ALA A 24 3.19 -11.55 3.26
CA ALA A 24 2.65 -12.50 2.28
C ALA A 24 1.14 -12.39 2.14
N ALA A 25 0.41 -12.27 3.24
CA ALA A 25 -1.04 -12.14 3.22
C ALA A 25 -1.50 -10.80 2.60
N LEU A 26 -0.82 -9.70 2.90
CA LEU A 26 -1.05 -8.40 2.26
C LEU A 26 -0.80 -8.47 0.75
N LEU A 27 0.31 -9.10 0.34
CA LEU A 27 0.64 -9.32 -1.06
C LEU A 27 -0.39 -10.22 -1.75
N TYR A 28 -0.84 -11.28 -1.08
CA TYR A 28 -1.86 -12.18 -1.60
C TYR A 28 -3.22 -11.50 -1.79
N GLY A 29 -3.57 -10.55 -0.92
CA GLY A 29 -4.79 -9.75 -1.02
C GLY A 29 -4.88 -8.91 -2.29
N ASP A 30 -3.75 -8.68 -2.96
CA ASP A 30 -3.68 -7.97 -4.25
C ASP A 30 -3.29 -8.94 -5.39
N TRP A 31 -2.12 -9.55 -5.32
CA TRP A 31 -1.62 -10.46 -6.36
C TRP A 31 -2.42 -11.76 -6.47
N GLY A 32 -2.81 -12.36 -5.35
CA GLY A 32 -3.61 -13.58 -5.31
C GLY A 32 -5.02 -13.43 -5.87
N THR A 33 -5.55 -12.22 -5.94
CA THR A 33 -6.88 -11.96 -6.52
C THR A 33 -6.90 -12.03 -8.04
N SER A 34 -5.76 -11.88 -8.72
CA SER A 34 -5.68 -11.84 -10.18
C SER A 34 -6.29 -13.08 -10.85
N LYS A 35 -6.10 -14.28 -10.26
CA LYS A 35 -6.68 -15.52 -10.80
C LYS A 35 -8.21 -15.53 -10.82
N ALA A 36 -8.86 -14.74 -9.97
CA ALA A 36 -10.31 -14.68 -9.89
C ALA A 36 -10.97 -14.25 -11.20
N TYR A 37 -10.26 -13.46 -12.01
CA TYR A 37 -10.76 -12.94 -13.28
C TYR A 37 -9.87 -13.26 -14.49
N VAL A 38 -8.58 -13.53 -14.29
CA VAL A 38 -7.61 -13.76 -15.38
C VAL A 38 -7.96 -14.98 -16.22
N ILE A 39 -8.34 -16.11 -15.60
CA ILE A 39 -8.66 -17.33 -16.34
C ILE A 39 -9.95 -17.17 -17.17
N GLY A 40 -10.96 -16.48 -16.65
CA GLY A 40 -12.15 -16.15 -17.40
C GLY A 40 -11.88 -15.22 -18.59
N LEU A 41 -11.06 -14.19 -18.38
CA LEU A 41 -10.63 -13.29 -19.45
C LEU A 41 -9.77 -14.01 -20.51
N ALA A 42 -8.92 -14.97 -20.08
CA ALA A 42 -8.15 -15.79 -21.02
C ALA A 42 -9.06 -16.64 -21.90
N PHE A 43 -10.13 -17.20 -21.32
CA PHE A 43 -11.13 -17.94 -22.09
C PHE A 43 -11.85 -17.03 -23.10
N VAL A 44 -12.26 -15.85 -22.69
CA VAL A 44 -12.89 -14.89 -23.62
C VAL A 44 -11.95 -14.46 -24.73
N ALA A 45 -10.65 -14.33 -24.46
CA ALA A 45 -9.65 -13.93 -25.43
C ALA A 45 -9.31 -15.01 -26.47
N ALA A 46 -9.25 -16.30 -26.08
CA ALA A 46 -8.73 -17.37 -26.93
C ALA A 46 -9.52 -18.69 -26.86
N GLY A 47 -10.66 -18.73 -26.14
CA GLY A 47 -11.47 -19.92 -26.00
C GLY A 47 -10.71 -21.11 -25.41
N PHE A 48 -10.92 -22.31 -25.95
CA PHE A 48 -10.22 -23.54 -25.52
C PHE A 48 -8.73 -23.56 -25.87
N SER A 49 -8.25 -22.65 -26.75
CA SER A 49 -6.81 -22.49 -27.07
C SER A 49 -6.09 -21.52 -26.12
N SER A 50 -6.67 -21.15 -24.98
CA SER A 50 -6.10 -20.17 -24.03
C SER A 50 -4.97 -20.73 -23.14
N PHE A 51 -4.77 -22.04 -23.07
CA PHE A 51 -3.77 -22.65 -22.18
C PHE A 51 -2.32 -22.15 -22.42
N PRO A 52 -1.81 -22.10 -23.68
CA PRO A 52 -0.47 -21.58 -23.93
C PRO A 52 -0.32 -20.10 -23.51
N ILE A 53 -1.38 -19.32 -23.62
CA ILE A 53 -1.41 -17.91 -23.20
C ILE A 53 -1.34 -17.80 -21.68
N ILE A 54 -2.12 -18.60 -20.95
CA ILE A 54 -2.07 -18.69 -19.49
C ILE A 54 -0.66 -19.06 -19.02
N LEU A 55 -0.03 -20.07 -19.65
CA LEU A 55 1.34 -20.47 -19.33
C LEU A 55 2.35 -19.33 -19.56
N ALA A 56 2.25 -18.63 -20.69
CA ALA A 56 3.15 -17.53 -21.02
C ALA A 56 3.01 -16.37 -20.03
N VAL A 57 1.78 -16.01 -19.65
CA VAL A 57 1.52 -14.96 -18.65
C VAL A 57 2.01 -15.39 -17.27
N CYS A 58 1.79 -16.64 -16.86
CA CYS A 58 2.28 -17.17 -15.60
C CYS A 58 3.82 -17.23 -15.55
N ALA A 59 4.49 -17.57 -16.65
CA ALA A 59 5.95 -17.53 -16.76
C ALA A 59 6.47 -16.10 -16.60
N LEU A 60 5.85 -15.13 -17.28
CA LEU A 60 6.22 -13.71 -17.13
C LEU A 60 5.97 -13.23 -15.69
N THR A 61 4.85 -13.63 -15.07
CA THR A 61 4.51 -13.32 -13.68
C THR A 61 5.59 -13.82 -12.71
N ALA A 62 6.09 -15.03 -12.92
CA ALA A 62 7.18 -15.60 -12.11
C ALA A 62 8.49 -14.78 -12.26
N VAL A 63 8.83 -14.38 -13.50
CA VAL A 63 10.02 -13.55 -13.77
C VAL A 63 9.88 -12.16 -13.15
N VAL A 64 8.70 -11.56 -13.23
CA VAL A 64 8.44 -10.25 -12.58
C VAL A 64 8.53 -10.38 -11.06
N GLY A 65 7.97 -11.45 -10.47
CA GLY A 65 8.12 -11.74 -9.03
C GLY A 65 9.59 -11.85 -8.60
N TYR A 66 10.42 -12.53 -9.38
CA TYR A 66 11.87 -12.59 -9.16
C TYR A 66 12.52 -11.20 -9.21
N ASN A 67 12.17 -10.37 -10.19
CA ASN A 67 12.67 -9.00 -10.29
C ASN A 67 12.30 -8.16 -9.05
N TYR A 68 11.08 -8.34 -8.50
CA TYR A 68 10.67 -7.64 -7.28
C TYR A 68 11.41 -8.11 -6.02
N ILE A 69 11.87 -9.37 -5.95
CA ILE A 69 12.79 -9.81 -4.88
C ILE A 69 14.08 -8.98 -4.94
N ILE A 70 14.63 -8.78 -6.14
CA ILE A 70 15.84 -7.95 -6.34
C ILE A 70 15.57 -6.49 -5.94
N ILE A 71 14.44 -5.91 -6.37
CA ILE A 71 14.06 -4.54 -6.03
C ILE A 71 13.94 -4.37 -4.52
N CYS A 72 13.24 -5.25 -3.82
CA CYS A 72 13.10 -5.21 -2.36
C CYS A 72 14.43 -5.28 -1.62
N SER A 73 15.43 -5.98 -2.18
CA SER A 73 16.78 -6.04 -1.59
C SER A 73 17.54 -4.70 -1.65
N HIS A 74 17.24 -3.85 -2.64
CA HIS A 74 17.91 -2.57 -2.85
C HIS A 74 17.14 -1.38 -2.28
N PHE A 75 15.84 -1.56 -1.96
CA PHE A 75 14.96 -0.52 -1.45
C PHE A 75 14.26 -0.96 -0.16
N PRO A 76 14.97 -1.07 0.96
CA PRO A 76 14.41 -1.54 2.23
C PRO A 76 13.40 -0.57 2.86
N ASP A 77 13.45 0.72 2.48
CA ASP A 77 12.56 1.76 2.99
C ASP A 77 11.33 2.02 2.11
N GLY A 78 11.15 1.23 1.07
CA GLY A 78 10.10 1.34 0.08
C GLY A 78 10.67 1.46 -1.33
N GLY A 79 10.47 0.41 -2.13
CA GLY A 79 11.03 0.25 -3.48
C GLY A 79 10.04 0.44 -4.60
N GLY A 80 8.91 1.12 -4.35
CA GLY A 80 7.93 1.38 -5.38
C GLY A 80 8.48 2.20 -6.55
N VAL A 81 7.73 2.23 -7.65
CA VAL A 81 8.10 2.89 -8.93
C VAL A 81 8.62 4.32 -8.70
N TYR A 82 7.98 5.06 -7.81
CA TYR A 82 8.36 6.44 -7.51
C TYR A 82 9.77 6.54 -6.92
N SER A 83 10.11 5.70 -5.95
CA SER A 83 11.42 5.73 -5.28
C SER A 83 12.54 5.26 -6.20
N ALA A 84 12.28 4.24 -7.02
CA ALA A 84 13.25 3.70 -7.96
C ALA A 84 13.57 4.72 -9.07
N ALA A 85 12.55 5.35 -9.65
CA ALA A 85 12.70 6.31 -10.73
C ALA A 85 13.25 7.66 -10.24
N ARG A 86 12.98 8.07 -8.99
CA ARG A 86 13.39 9.38 -8.45
C ARG A 86 14.89 9.59 -8.41
N LYS A 87 15.66 8.50 -8.21
CA LYS A 87 17.13 8.57 -8.25
C LYS A 87 17.67 9.00 -9.62
N GLN A 88 16.93 8.70 -10.69
CA GLN A 88 17.32 9.05 -12.05
C GLN A 88 16.70 10.39 -12.51
N SER A 89 15.39 10.53 -12.36
CA SER A 89 14.64 11.70 -12.81
C SER A 89 13.37 11.91 -12.00
N ARG A 90 13.17 13.14 -11.50
CA ARG A 90 11.92 13.52 -10.84
C ARG A 90 10.71 13.46 -11.78
N PHE A 91 10.92 13.76 -13.05
CA PHE A 91 9.87 13.66 -14.06
C PHE A 91 9.44 12.20 -14.27
N LEU A 92 10.41 11.29 -14.42
CA LEU A 92 10.14 9.87 -14.59
C LEU A 92 9.45 9.27 -13.34
N ALA A 93 9.88 9.70 -12.15
CA ALA A 93 9.22 9.31 -10.91
C ALA A 93 7.76 9.77 -10.85
N SER A 94 7.49 11.02 -11.24
CA SER A 94 6.12 11.54 -11.27
C SER A 94 5.26 10.84 -12.31
N ALA A 95 5.81 10.55 -13.51
CA ALA A 95 5.10 9.79 -14.54
C ALA A 95 4.78 8.35 -14.06
N GLY A 96 5.75 7.66 -13.46
CA GLY A 96 5.54 6.33 -12.89
C GLY A 96 4.51 6.32 -11.74
N ALA A 97 4.52 7.34 -10.87
CA ALA A 97 3.51 7.49 -9.83
C ALA A 97 2.11 7.75 -10.39
N LEU A 98 1.99 8.52 -11.47
CA LEU A 98 0.71 8.77 -12.14
C LEU A 98 0.18 7.51 -12.85
N LEU A 99 1.05 6.66 -13.40
CA LEU A 99 0.67 5.35 -13.90
C LEU A 99 0.17 4.43 -12.77
N LEU A 100 0.79 4.48 -11.57
CA LEU A 100 0.26 3.80 -10.39
C LEU A 100 -1.10 4.36 -9.95
N VAL A 101 -1.30 5.67 -10.02
CA VAL A 101 -2.62 6.28 -9.77
C VAL A 101 -3.65 5.73 -10.75
N ALA A 102 -3.34 5.71 -12.06
CA ALA A 102 -4.19 5.10 -13.07
C ALA A 102 -4.50 3.63 -12.76
N ASN A 103 -3.47 2.85 -12.39
CA ASN A 103 -3.62 1.47 -11.96
C ASN A 103 -4.60 1.34 -10.80
N PHE A 104 -4.42 2.07 -9.70
CA PHE A 104 -5.27 1.96 -8.50
C PHE A 104 -6.71 2.41 -8.73
N ILE A 105 -6.94 3.42 -9.60
CA ILE A 105 -8.30 3.82 -10.01
C ILE A 105 -9.03 2.63 -10.64
N VAL A 106 -8.40 1.95 -11.60
CA VAL A 106 -9.05 0.85 -12.30
C VAL A 106 -9.07 -0.42 -11.48
N THR A 107 -8.05 -0.67 -10.63
CA THR A 107 -8.06 -1.79 -9.66
C THR A 107 -9.27 -1.73 -8.75
N ALA A 108 -9.59 -0.56 -8.20
CA ALA A 108 -10.75 -0.40 -7.33
C ALA A 108 -12.06 -0.69 -8.09
N ALA A 109 -12.18 -0.25 -9.34
CA ALA A 109 -13.35 -0.49 -10.17
C ALA A 109 -13.47 -1.97 -10.58
N LEU A 110 -12.40 -2.58 -11.11
CA LEU A 110 -12.38 -3.95 -11.60
C LEU A 110 -12.54 -4.98 -10.48
N SER A 111 -11.79 -4.83 -9.40
CA SER A 111 -11.90 -5.71 -8.22
C SER A 111 -13.25 -5.59 -7.54
N GLY A 112 -13.82 -4.37 -7.50
CA GLY A 112 -15.16 -4.14 -6.99
C GLY A 112 -16.23 -4.82 -7.84
N TRP A 113 -16.14 -4.74 -9.16
CA TRP A 113 -17.04 -5.44 -10.07
C TRP A 113 -16.94 -6.95 -9.88
N ALA A 114 -15.75 -7.51 -9.92
CA ALA A 114 -15.55 -8.92 -9.68
C ALA A 114 -16.07 -9.34 -8.27
N ALA A 115 -15.84 -8.53 -7.23
CA ALA A 115 -16.32 -8.84 -5.88
C ALA A 115 -17.85 -9.03 -5.83
N VAL A 116 -18.60 -8.11 -6.44
CA VAL A 116 -20.08 -8.20 -6.46
C VAL A 116 -20.57 -9.34 -7.34
N SER A 117 -19.88 -9.66 -8.45
CA SER A 117 -20.19 -10.82 -9.30
C SER A 117 -19.98 -12.13 -8.55
N TYR A 118 -18.88 -12.29 -7.80
CA TYR A 118 -18.67 -13.44 -6.93
C TYR A 118 -19.74 -13.59 -5.84
N LEU A 119 -20.29 -12.48 -5.34
CA LEU A 119 -21.41 -12.49 -4.39
C LEU A 119 -22.77 -12.75 -5.04
N GLY A 120 -22.82 -12.96 -6.36
CA GLY A 120 -24.02 -13.34 -7.10
C GLY A 120 -24.87 -12.16 -7.56
N VAL A 121 -24.32 -10.95 -7.60
CA VAL A 121 -25.00 -9.79 -8.20
C VAL A 121 -24.97 -9.94 -9.72
N SER A 122 -26.14 -9.78 -10.37
CA SER A 122 -26.26 -9.85 -11.82
C SER A 122 -25.44 -8.75 -12.51
N SER A 123 -24.93 -9.03 -13.71
CA SER A 123 -24.12 -8.09 -14.51
C SER A 123 -24.81 -6.75 -14.75
N GLU A 124 -26.15 -6.73 -14.85
CA GLU A 124 -26.95 -5.50 -14.99
C GLU A 124 -26.81 -4.56 -13.79
N ASN A 125 -26.76 -5.11 -12.58
CA ASN A 125 -26.67 -4.37 -11.32
C ASN A 125 -25.22 -4.23 -10.82
N ALA A 126 -24.27 -4.94 -11.41
CA ALA A 126 -22.89 -5.00 -10.96
C ALA A 126 -22.24 -3.61 -10.88
N ARG A 127 -22.50 -2.73 -11.86
CA ARG A 127 -21.98 -1.36 -11.89
C ARG A 127 -22.44 -0.53 -10.68
N LEU A 128 -23.74 -0.55 -10.39
CA LEU A 128 -24.31 0.21 -9.28
C LEU A 128 -23.88 -0.35 -7.93
N ALA A 129 -23.86 -1.68 -7.79
CA ALA A 129 -23.39 -2.37 -6.59
C ALA A 129 -21.91 -2.08 -6.32
N THR A 130 -21.08 -2.07 -7.37
CA THR A 130 -19.65 -1.71 -7.27
C THR A 130 -19.46 -0.27 -6.83
N ALA A 131 -20.22 0.68 -7.38
CA ALA A 131 -20.16 2.07 -6.94
C ALA A 131 -20.54 2.21 -5.45
N GLY A 132 -21.58 1.51 -5.01
CA GLY A 132 -21.97 1.45 -3.60
C GLY A 132 -20.87 0.85 -2.72
N LEU A 133 -20.22 -0.23 -3.16
CA LEU A 133 -19.11 -0.87 -2.47
C LEU A 133 -17.91 0.09 -2.31
N ILE A 134 -17.53 0.82 -3.37
CA ILE A 134 -16.46 1.82 -3.32
C ILE A 134 -16.80 2.97 -2.36
N LEU A 135 -18.06 3.43 -2.33
CA LEU A 135 -18.51 4.42 -1.36
C LEU A 135 -18.38 3.92 0.08
N VAL A 136 -18.76 2.69 0.37
CA VAL A 136 -18.62 2.06 1.70
C VAL A 136 -17.13 2.01 2.09
N VAL A 137 -16.25 1.57 1.19
CA VAL A 137 -14.79 1.58 1.42
C VAL A 137 -14.29 2.99 1.69
N GLY A 138 -14.78 3.99 0.95
CA GLY A 138 -14.43 5.38 1.15
C GLY A 138 -14.85 5.91 2.53
N ILE A 139 -16.07 5.59 2.98
CA ILE A 139 -16.57 5.95 4.31
C ILE A 139 -15.70 5.31 5.41
N ILE A 140 -15.36 4.04 5.27
CA ILE A 140 -14.48 3.34 6.22
C ILE A 140 -13.12 4.06 6.28
N ASN A 141 -12.53 4.38 5.12
CA ASN A 141 -11.23 5.04 5.04
C ASN A 141 -11.24 6.50 5.51
N TYR A 142 -12.39 7.18 5.51
CA TYR A 142 -12.52 8.52 6.08
C TYR A 142 -12.13 8.57 7.57
N PHE A 143 -12.42 7.49 8.30
CA PHE A 143 -12.06 7.35 9.73
C PHE A 143 -10.62 6.87 9.92
N GLY A 144 -9.92 6.45 8.86
CA GLY A 144 -8.55 5.97 8.89
C GLY A 144 -8.39 4.70 9.74
N PRO A 145 -9.02 3.58 9.38
CA PRO A 145 -8.89 2.35 10.12
C PRO A 145 -7.43 1.86 10.10
N ARG A 146 -7.01 1.20 11.18
CA ARG A 146 -5.70 0.53 11.19
C ARG A 146 -5.73 -0.64 10.22
N HIS A 147 -4.81 -0.64 9.27
CA HIS A 147 -4.61 -1.77 8.39
C HIS A 147 -3.86 -2.85 9.16
N SER A 148 -4.61 -3.79 9.70
CA SER A 148 -4.04 -4.94 10.39
C SER A 148 -3.69 -6.03 9.37
N GLY A 149 -2.40 -6.31 9.18
CA GLY A 149 -1.94 -7.47 8.40
C GLY A 149 -2.52 -8.80 8.89
N SER A 150 -3.09 -8.83 10.09
CA SER A 150 -3.80 -9.98 10.64
C SER A 150 -5.12 -10.25 9.92
N VAL A 151 -5.89 -9.21 9.55
CA VAL A 151 -7.13 -9.37 8.77
C VAL A 151 -6.81 -9.96 7.40
N SER A 152 -5.71 -9.52 6.76
CA SER A 152 -5.29 -10.07 5.46
C SER A 152 -4.99 -11.58 5.53
N ILE A 153 -4.45 -12.08 6.66
CA ILE A 153 -4.23 -13.53 6.84
C ILE A 153 -5.57 -14.29 6.87
N TRP A 154 -6.57 -13.75 7.59
CA TRP A 154 -7.90 -14.37 7.67
C TRP A 154 -8.63 -14.42 6.32
N LEU A 155 -8.30 -13.52 5.38
CA LEU A 155 -8.84 -13.54 4.03
C LEU A 155 -8.02 -14.42 3.08
N ALA A 156 -6.69 -14.37 3.18
CA ALA A 156 -5.80 -15.10 2.29
C ALA A 156 -5.84 -16.63 2.50
N VAL A 157 -5.84 -17.09 3.76
CA VAL A 157 -5.82 -18.54 4.05
C VAL A 157 -7.03 -19.28 3.51
N PRO A 158 -8.29 -18.82 3.71
CA PRO A 158 -9.45 -19.46 3.10
C PRO A 158 -9.41 -19.45 1.56
N ALA A 159 -8.88 -18.38 0.95
CA ALA A 159 -8.79 -18.29 -0.50
C ALA A 159 -7.79 -19.31 -1.07
N VAL A 160 -6.62 -19.48 -0.45
CA VAL A 160 -5.66 -20.54 -0.82
C VAL A 160 -6.28 -21.92 -0.65
N LEU A 161 -6.98 -22.17 0.46
CA LEU A 161 -7.64 -23.45 0.72
C LEU A 161 -8.69 -23.77 -0.36
N VAL A 162 -9.49 -22.80 -0.72
CA VAL A 162 -10.52 -22.94 -1.76
C VAL A 162 -9.88 -23.28 -3.11
N VAL A 163 -8.78 -22.62 -3.49
CA VAL A 163 -8.04 -22.92 -4.72
C VAL A 163 -7.54 -24.37 -4.70
N ILE A 164 -6.94 -24.82 -3.59
CA ILE A 164 -6.47 -26.19 -3.41
C ILE A 164 -7.62 -27.18 -3.55
N LEU A 165 -8.79 -26.90 -2.96
CA LEU A 165 -9.96 -27.76 -3.05
C LEU A 165 -10.52 -27.85 -4.48
N ILE A 166 -10.62 -26.71 -5.20
CA ILE A 166 -11.06 -26.73 -6.61
C ILE A 166 -10.09 -27.60 -7.44
N VAL A 167 -8.78 -27.41 -7.28
CA VAL A 167 -7.77 -28.20 -7.98
C VAL A 167 -7.84 -29.68 -7.58
N ALA A 168 -8.06 -30.00 -6.32
CA ALA A 168 -8.20 -31.37 -5.85
C ALA A 168 -9.44 -32.06 -6.45
N PHE A 169 -10.60 -31.40 -6.46
CA PHE A 169 -11.82 -31.95 -7.03
C PHE A 169 -11.77 -32.06 -8.56
N SER A 170 -11.06 -31.14 -9.24
CA SER A 170 -10.87 -31.22 -10.68
C SER A 170 -9.80 -32.25 -11.10
N GLY A 171 -8.91 -32.65 -10.20
CA GLY A 171 -7.71 -33.45 -10.51
C GLY A 171 -7.97 -34.73 -11.28
N ALA A 172 -9.03 -35.49 -10.93
CA ALA A 172 -9.45 -36.70 -11.65
C ALA A 172 -10.03 -36.43 -13.05
N HIS A 173 -10.38 -35.19 -13.34
CA HIS A 173 -11.05 -34.77 -14.59
C HIS A 173 -10.12 -33.98 -15.53
N LEU A 174 -8.86 -33.74 -15.13
CA LEU A 174 -7.88 -33.04 -15.96
C LEU A 174 -7.51 -33.89 -17.18
N LYS A 175 -7.69 -33.33 -18.37
CA LYS A 175 -7.44 -34.00 -19.64
C LYS A 175 -6.40 -33.23 -20.44
N ILE A 176 -5.23 -33.84 -20.69
CA ILE A 176 -4.21 -33.25 -21.55
C ILE A 176 -4.66 -33.19 -23.01
N ALA A 177 -5.43 -34.20 -23.45
CA ALA A 177 -5.91 -34.31 -24.83
C ALA A 177 -6.92 -33.20 -25.20
N GLU A 178 -7.54 -32.55 -24.24
CA GLU A 178 -8.48 -31.43 -24.46
C GLU A 178 -7.78 -30.07 -24.57
N LEU A 179 -6.47 -30.00 -24.24
CA LEU A 179 -5.70 -28.77 -24.34
C LEU A 179 -5.36 -28.49 -25.81
N GLU A 180 -5.91 -27.43 -26.34
CA GLU A 180 -5.68 -27.01 -27.72
C GLU A 180 -4.41 -26.15 -27.83
N PRO A 181 -3.56 -26.39 -28.86
CA PRO A 181 -2.45 -25.50 -29.15
C PRO A 181 -2.96 -24.14 -29.65
N ALA A 182 -2.10 -23.12 -29.63
CA ALA A 182 -2.43 -21.85 -30.26
C ALA A 182 -2.57 -22.03 -31.78
N HIS A 183 -3.76 -21.87 -32.32
CA HIS A 183 -4.06 -22.05 -33.75
C HIS A 183 -3.87 -20.79 -34.57
N SER A 184 -3.63 -19.65 -33.93
CA SER A 184 -3.55 -18.34 -34.55
C SER A 184 -2.10 -18.00 -34.95
N SER A 185 -1.98 -17.01 -35.85
CA SER A 185 -0.67 -16.43 -36.17
C SER A 185 -0.03 -15.82 -34.91
N PHE A 186 1.29 -15.66 -34.92
CA PHE A 186 2.02 -15.03 -33.81
C PHE A 186 1.40 -13.69 -33.38
N THR A 187 1.01 -12.84 -34.35
CA THR A 187 0.39 -11.54 -34.04
C THR A 187 -0.91 -11.67 -33.26
N VAL A 188 -1.78 -12.61 -33.64
CA VAL A 188 -3.05 -12.82 -32.94
C VAL A 188 -2.80 -13.39 -31.55
N THR A 189 -1.92 -14.39 -31.43
CA THR A 189 -1.53 -14.97 -30.12
C THR A 189 -0.89 -13.91 -29.21
N TRP A 190 -0.06 -13.01 -29.77
CA TRP A 190 0.53 -11.90 -29.04
C TRP A 190 -0.55 -10.93 -28.53
N ILE A 191 -1.52 -10.56 -29.35
CA ILE A 191 -2.63 -9.67 -28.94
C ILE A 191 -3.49 -10.34 -27.84
N GLN A 192 -3.75 -11.64 -27.96
CA GLN A 192 -4.46 -12.41 -26.93
C GLN A 192 -3.68 -12.48 -25.62
N PHE A 193 -2.35 -12.71 -25.69
CA PHE A 193 -1.46 -12.65 -24.53
C PHE A 193 -1.51 -11.28 -23.85
N VAL A 194 -1.43 -10.20 -24.63
CA VAL A 194 -1.55 -8.83 -24.10
C VAL A 194 -2.91 -8.58 -23.47
N GLY A 195 -3.99 -9.20 -23.97
CA GLY A 195 -5.32 -9.12 -23.39
C GLY A 195 -5.45 -9.73 -22.00
N VAL A 196 -4.55 -10.64 -21.64
CA VAL A 196 -4.56 -11.37 -20.35
C VAL A 196 -3.44 -10.90 -19.40
N ILE A 197 -2.64 -9.92 -19.81
CA ILE A 197 -1.44 -9.46 -19.10
C ILE A 197 -1.73 -8.90 -17.69
N LEU A 198 -2.97 -8.58 -17.39
CA LEU A 198 -3.40 -8.09 -16.08
C LEU A 198 -3.17 -9.09 -14.94
N ALA A 199 -2.80 -10.35 -15.23
CA ALA A 199 -2.32 -11.32 -14.25
C ALA A 199 -1.04 -10.88 -13.50
N LEU A 200 -0.29 -9.92 -14.05
CA LEU A 200 0.88 -9.32 -13.39
C LEU A 200 0.52 -8.39 -12.23
N SER A 201 -0.74 -8.00 -12.11
CA SER A 201 -1.19 -7.05 -11.10
C SER A 201 -0.95 -7.54 -9.68
N GLY A 202 -0.57 -6.61 -8.83
CA GLY A 202 -0.42 -6.80 -7.39
C GLY A 202 0.99 -7.18 -6.95
N VAL A 203 1.87 -7.65 -7.85
CA VAL A 203 3.26 -7.98 -7.47
C VAL A 203 4.04 -6.74 -7.02
N GLU A 204 3.73 -5.59 -7.59
CA GLU A 204 4.35 -4.31 -7.24
C GLU A 204 4.02 -3.84 -5.82
N ALA A 205 2.92 -4.32 -5.24
CA ALA A 205 2.50 -3.96 -3.89
C ALA A 205 3.55 -4.32 -2.83
N VAL A 206 4.32 -5.41 -3.04
CA VAL A 206 5.38 -5.82 -2.10
C VAL A 206 6.45 -4.75 -1.92
N ALA A 207 6.84 -4.07 -3.00
CA ALA A 207 7.86 -3.02 -2.93
C ALA A 207 7.38 -1.80 -2.13
N ASN A 208 6.07 -1.60 -2.05
CA ASN A 208 5.47 -0.50 -1.30
C ASN A 208 5.45 -0.76 0.22
N ILE A 209 5.44 -2.03 0.65
CA ILE A 209 5.38 -2.42 2.07
C ILE A 209 6.75 -2.74 2.68
N THR A 210 7.87 -2.72 1.92
CA THR A 210 9.21 -2.98 2.47
C THR A 210 9.57 -2.05 3.61
N GLY A 211 9.11 -0.79 3.59
CA GLY A 211 9.37 0.20 4.63
C GLY A 211 8.74 -0.09 6.00
N VAL A 212 7.76 -0.99 6.08
CA VAL A 212 7.09 -1.42 7.32
C VAL A 212 7.39 -2.89 7.67
N MET A 213 8.14 -3.60 6.83
CA MET A 213 8.58 -4.96 7.11
C MET A 213 9.58 -5.02 8.25
N LYS A 214 9.51 -6.07 9.07
CA LYS A 214 10.54 -6.38 10.06
C LYS A 214 11.89 -6.54 9.39
N LEU A 215 12.91 -5.92 10.00
CA LEU A 215 14.28 -6.01 9.53
C LEU A 215 14.80 -7.45 9.64
N ASP A 216 15.70 -7.80 8.74
CA ASP A 216 16.41 -9.06 8.80
C ASP A 216 17.36 -9.09 10.01
N PRO A 217 17.70 -10.26 10.59
CA PRO A 217 18.55 -10.38 11.79
C PRO A 217 19.96 -9.77 11.63
N ASP A 218 20.47 -9.70 10.39
CA ASP A 218 21.78 -9.15 10.04
C ASP A 218 21.71 -7.67 9.60
N SER A 219 20.64 -6.99 9.96
CA SER A 219 20.40 -5.58 9.67
C SER A 219 20.94 -4.68 10.78
N SER A 220 21.42 -3.50 10.40
CA SER A 220 21.75 -2.42 11.33
C SER A 220 20.87 -1.20 11.06
N PRO A 221 20.67 -0.29 12.05
CA PRO A 221 19.91 0.95 11.85
C PRO A 221 20.42 1.79 10.67
N ASP A 222 21.75 1.81 10.45
CA ASP A 222 22.40 2.56 9.38
C ASP A 222 22.32 1.86 8.01
N ARG A 223 22.08 0.55 8.01
CA ARG A 223 21.96 -0.28 6.79
C ARG A 223 20.79 -1.26 6.94
N PRO A 224 19.55 -0.77 6.82
CA PRO A 224 18.37 -1.61 6.94
C PRO A 224 18.33 -2.65 5.82
N LYS A 225 17.98 -3.90 6.16
CA LYS A 225 17.80 -5.01 5.22
C LYS A 225 16.48 -5.70 5.48
N VAL A 226 15.74 -6.00 4.41
CA VAL A 226 14.47 -6.73 4.44
C VAL A 226 14.42 -7.86 3.40
N THR A 227 15.55 -8.20 2.82
CA THR A 227 15.65 -9.16 1.71
C THR A 227 15.09 -10.52 2.06
N ARG A 228 15.44 -11.07 3.23
CA ARG A 228 14.94 -12.38 3.69
C ARG A 228 13.44 -12.33 3.97
N THR A 229 12.98 -11.29 4.64
CA THR A 229 11.56 -11.09 4.96
C THR A 229 10.73 -10.94 3.69
N ALA A 230 11.18 -10.13 2.72
CA ALA A 230 10.51 -9.95 1.43
C ALA A 230 10.52 -11.24 0.59
N THR A 231 11.65 -11.94 0.51
CA THR A 231 11.74 -13.22 -0.22
C THR A 231 10.80 -14.27 0.36
N LYS A 232 10.75 -14.41 1.70
CA LYS A 232 9.82 -15.33 2.37
C LYS A 232 8.35 -14.95 2.16
N ALA A 233 8.05 -13.69 1.89
CA ALA A 233 6.70 -13.25 1.56
C ALA A 233 6.36 -13.49 0.08
N ILE A 234 7.27 -13.15 -0.84
CA ILE A 234 7.03 -13.21 -2.29
C ILE A 234 6.96 -14.65 -2.79
N VAL A 235 7.91 -15.52 -2.40
CA VAL A 235 8.06 -16.87 -3.00
C VAL A 235 6.83 -17.74 -2.81
N PRO A 236 6.24 -17.90 -1.61
CA PRO A 236 5.03 -18.71 -1.44
C PRO A 236 3.84 -18.17 -2.25
N VAL A 237 3.67 -16.85 -2.28
CA VAL A 237 2.60 -16.21 -3.03
C VAL A 237 2.80 -16.40 -4.54
N ALA A 238 4.03 -16.21 -5.03
CA ALA A 238 4.35 -16.45 -6.45
C ALA A 238 4.08 -17.89 -6.87
N ILE A 239 4.49 -18.87 -6.06
CA ILE A 239 4.23 -20.29 -6.32
C ILE A 239 2.74 -20.54 -6.41
N GLU A 240 1.97 -20.08 -5.43
CA GLU A 240 0.53 -20.30 -5.39
C GLU A 240 -0.18 -19.59 -6.55
N VAL A 241 0.18 -18.34 -6.85
CA VAL A 241 -0.44 -17.58 -7.95
C VAL A 241 -0.13 -18.22 -9.30
N VAL A 242 1.12 -18.60 -9.56
CA VAL A 242 1.54 -19.20 -10.83
C VAL A 242 0.92 -20.58 -11.01
N PHE A 243 1.16 -21.49 -10.06
CA PHE A 243 0.64 -22.87 -10.17
C PHE A 243 -0.87 -22.94 -10.03
N GLY A 244 -1.45 -22.15 -9.11
CA GLY A 244 -2.90 -22.07 -8.96
C GLY A 244 -3.59 -21.59 -10.23
N THR A 245 -3.07 -20.54 -10.87
CA THR A 245 -3.64 -20.03 -12.14
C THR A 245 -3.52 -21.05 -13.28
N VAL A 246 -2.36 -21.73 -13.41
CA VAL A 246 -2.16 -22.76 -14.43
C VAL A 246 -3.10 -23.95 -14.21
N LEU A 247 -3.19 -24.47 -12.99
CA LEU A 247 -4.04 -25.62 -12.67
C LEU A 247 -5.52 -25.31 -12.79
N LEU A 248 -5.96 -24.13 -12.34
CA LEU A 248 -7.34 -23.69 -12.50
C LEU A 248 -7.69 -23.44 -13.98
N GLY A 249 -6.77 -22.85 -14.75
CA GLY A 249 -6.92 -22.72 -16.20
C GLY A 249 -7.02 -24.06 -16.90
N TRP A 250 -6.21 -25.04 -16.50
CA TRP A 250 -6.30 -26.40 -17.01
C TRP A 250 -7.64 -27.05 -16.63
N ALA A 251 -8.09 -26.91 -15.40
CA ALA A 251 -9.40 -27.39 -14.95
C ALA A 251 -10.53 -26.79 -15.79
N MET A 252 -10.52 -25.48 -16.02
CA MET A 252 -11.49 -24.79 -16.87
C MET A 252 -11.54 -25.39 -18.29
N LEU A 253 -10.37 -25.59 -18.90
CA LEU A 253 -10.27 -26.10 -20.27
C LEU A 253 -10.49 -27.61 -20.41
N SER A 254 -10.53 -28.36 -19.30
CA SER A 254 -10.90 -29.77 -19.27
C SER A 254 -12.41 -30.02 -19.28
N LEU A 255 -13.21 -28.94 -19.19
CA LEU A 255 -14.66 -29.01 -19.33
C LEU A 255 -15.05 -29.30 -20.78
N PRO A 256 -16.11 -30.10 -21.01
CA PRO A 256 -16.62 -30.34 -22.35
C PRO A 256 -16.95 -29.07 -23.12
N LYS A 257 -16.72 -29.05 -24.43
CA LYS A 257 -16.87 -27.84 -25.28
C LYS A 257 -18.28 -27.21 -25.26
N PHE A 258 -19.33 -27.98 -24.93
CA PHE A 258 -20.66 -27.43 -24.80
C PHE A 258 -20.85 -26.46 -23.62
N PHE A 259 -19.90 -26.45 -22.65
CA PHE A 259 -19.85 -25.45 -21.60
C PHE A 259 -19.29 -24.08 -22.06
N GLY A 260 -18.82 -23.99 -23.32
CA GLY A 260 -18.23 -22.75 -23.85
C GLY A 260 -19.04 -21.47 -23.59
N PRO A 261 -20.34 -21.43 -23.89
CA PRO A 261 -21.19 -20.26 -23.58
C PRO A 261 -21.23 -19.94 -22.09
N GLN A 262 -21.38 -20.94 -21.23
CA GLN A 262 -21.41 -20.75 -19.78
C GLN A 262 -20.07 -20.24 -19.23
N LEU A 263 -18.94 -20.75 -19.75
CA LEU A 263 -17.60 -20.25 -19.39
C LEU A 263 -17.43 -18.78 -19.79
N ALA A 264 -17.98 -18.35 -20.91
CA ALA A 264 -17.94 -16.96 -21.34
C ALA A 264 -18.83 -16.06 -20.46
N ASP A 265 -19.99 -16.57 -20.02
CA ASP A 265 -20.90 -15.85 -19.13
C ASP A 265 -20.31 -15.69 -17.71
N HIS A 266 -19.59 -16.72 -17.23
CA HIS A 266 -18.92 -16.73 -15.92
C HIS A 266 -17.50 -16.18 -15.93
N LYS A 267 -17.12 -15.34 -16.89
CA LYS A 267 -15.78 -14.73 -16.98
C LYS A 267 -15.39 -13.91 -15.74
N GLU A 268 -16.35 -13.38 -15.02
CA GLU A 268 -16.19 -12.51 -13.86
C GLU A 268 -16.12 -13.28 -12.53
N ASP A 269 -16.72 -14.49 -12.48
CA ASP A 269 -16.80 -15.37 -11.31
C ASP A 269 -16.41 -16.83 -11.60
N MET A 270 -15.46 -17.02 -12.51
CA MET A 270 -15.04 -18.33 -13.03
C MET A 270 -14.74 -19.37 -11.94
N LEU A 271 -14.08 -18.96 -10.86
CA LEU A 271 -13.73 -19.90 -9.76
C LEU A 271 -14.96 -20.42 -9.03
N ARG A 272 -16.00 -19.59 -8.89
CA ARG A 272 -17.29 -19.99 -8.34
C ARG A 272 -17.94 -21.05 -9.22
N PHE A 273 -17.97 -20.81 -10.51
CA PHE A 273 -18.50 -21.77 -11.50
C PHE A 273 -17.74 -23.11 -11.47
N LEU A 274 -16.40 -23.08 -11.48
CA LEU A 274 -15.57 -24.29 -11.39
C LEU A 274 -15.80 -25.06 -10.08
N ALA A 275 -15.92 -24.36 -8.97
CA ALA A 275 -16.20 -24.95 -7.67
C ALA A 275 -17.58 -25.65 -7.64
N GLU A 276 -18.60 -25.00 -8.19
CA GLU A 276 -19.94 -25.55 -8.28
C GLU A 276 -19.94 -26.82 -9.14
N HIS A 277 -19.32 -26.76 -10.32
CA HIS A 277 -19.25 -27.87 -11.23
C HIS A 277 -18.47 -29.06 -10.64
N TYR A 278 -17.20 -28.86 -10.28
CA TYR A 278 -16.33 -29.95 -9.81
C TYR A 278 -16.72 -30.47 -8.43
N GLY A 279 -17.20 -29.61 -7.54
CA GLY A 279 -17.76 -30.03 -6.26
C GLY A 279 -19.01 -30.87 -6.42
N GLY A 280 -19.87 -30.50 -7.37
CA GLY A 280 -21.09 -31.24 -7.71
C GLY A 280 -20.81 -32.62 -8.31
N VAL A 281 -19.80 -32.71 -9.19
CA VAL A 281 -19.38 -34.00 -9.80
C VAL A 281 -18.64 -34.89 -8.80
N ALA A 282 -17.78 -34.31 -7.94
CA ALA A 282 -16.95 -35.08 -7.01
C ALA A 282 -17.74 -35.67 -5.83
N ILE A 283 -18.76 -34.98 -5.34
CA ILE A 283 -19.50 -35.38 -4.13
C ILE A 283 -21.01 -35.52 -4.42
N ALA A 284 -21.71 -34.39 -4.66
CA ALA A 284 -23.14 -34.35 -4.97
C ALA A 284 -23.54 -32.94 -5.45
N PRO A 285 -24.64 -32.78 -6.23
CA PRO A 285 -25.08 -31.48 -6.73
C PRO A 285 -25.28 -30.42 -5.64
N TRP A 286 -25.89 -30.77 -4.51
CA TRP A 286 -26.09 -29.86 -3.38
C TRP A 286 -24.76 -29.34 -2.80
N PHE A 287 -23.74 -30.22 -2.76
CA PHE A 287 -22.41 -29.84 -2.29
C PHE A 287 -21.75 -28.86 -3.29
N GLY A 288 -21.90 -29.10 -4.60
CA GLY A 288 -21.41 -28.17 -5.61
C GLY A 288 -21.96 -26.78 -5.42
N THR A 289 -23.28 -26.63 -5.27
CA THR A 289 -23.93 -25.32 -5.01
C THR A 289 -23.43 -24.68 -3.71
N ALA A 290 -23.33 -25.44 -2.62
CA ALA A 290 -22.84 -24.93 -1.34
C ALA A 290 -21.36 -24.49 -1.44
N PHE A 291 -20.53 -25.29 -2.14
CA PHE A 291 -19.11 -24.97 -2.36
C PHE A 291 -18.96 -23.75 -3.27
N GLY A 292 -19.74 -23.62 -4.34
CA GLY A 292 -19.78 -22.43 -5.18
C GLY A 292 -20.13 -21.17 -4.42
N ILE A 293 -21.14 -21.23 -3.51
CA ILE A 293 -21.48 -20.10 -2.62
C ILE A 293 -20.31 -19.78 -1.66
N ALA A 294 -19.67 -20.79 -1.07
CA ALA A 294 -18.54 -20.59 -0.17
C ALA A 294 -17.36 -19.91 -0.90
N VAL A 295 -17.04 -20.36 -2.13
CA VAL A 295 -16.04 -19.74 -2.99
C VAL A 295 -16.41 -18.30 -3.34
N GLY A 296 -17.68 -18.06 -3.66
CA GLY A 296 -18.22 -16.73 -3.93
C GLY A 296 -18.00 -15.77 -2.76
N ILE A 297 -18.30 -16.20 -1.54
CA ILE A 297 -18.08 -15.40 -0.32
C ILE A 297 -16.58 -15.15 -0.09
N VAL A 298 -15.76 -16.17 -0.17
CA VAL A 298 -14.31 -16.07 0.09
C VAL A 298 -13.64 -15.11 -0.90
N PHE A 299 -13.87 -15.30 -2.21
CA PHE A 299 -13.29 -14.42 -3.23
C PHE A 299 -13.96 -13.04 -3.25
N GLY A 300 -15.25 -12.95 -3.00
CA GLY A 300 -15.95 -11.67 -2.85
C GLY A 300 -15.34 -10.81 -1.75
N LEU A 301 -15.08 -11.38 -0.57
CA LEU A 301 -14.43 -10.69 0.56
C LEU A 301 -12.95 -10.37 0.27
N LEU A 302 -12.22 -11.27 -0.38
CA LEU A 302 -10.84 -11.03 -0.77
C LEU A 302 -10.73 -9.87 -1.77
N LEU A 303 -11.60 -9.85 -2.79
CA LEU A 303 -11.69 -8.78 -3.78
C LEU A 303 -12.16 -7.44 -3.16
N PHE A 304 -13.08 -7.48 -2.18
CA PHE A 304 -13.43 -6.31 -1.38
C PHE A 304 -12.20 -5.73 -0.67
N SER A 305 -11.34 -6.59 -0.11
CA SER A 305 -10.07 -6.17 0.50
C SER A 305 -9.12 -5.55 -0.55
N ALA A 306 -9.10 -6.07 -1.79
CA ALA A 306 -8.31 -5.50 -2.88
C ALA A 306 -8.80 -4.08 -3.25
N VAL A 307 -10.12 -3.83 -3.27
CA VAL A 307 -10.68 -2.47 -3.45
C VAL A 307 -10.17 -1.53 -2.37
N ASN A 308 -10.22 -1.97 -1.11
CA ASN A 308 -9.73 -1.17 0.01
C ASN A 308 -8.22 -0.87 -0.12
N THR A 309 -7.42 -1.87 -0.50
CA THR A 309 -5.97 -1.71 -0.72
C THR A 309 -5.70 -0.71 -1.83
N ALA A 310 -6.42 -0.78 -2.96
CA ALA A 310 -6.27 0.16 -4.07
C ALA A 310 -6.62 1.60 -3.67
N VAL A 311 -7.73 1.80 -2.94
CA VAL A 311 -8.14 3.11 -2.42
C VAL A 311 -7.06 3.70 -1.51
N VAL A 312 -6.54 2.93 -0.56
CA VAL A 312 -5.49 3.37 0.37
C VAL A 312 -4.19 3.68 -0.36
N ALA A 313 -3.80 2.83 -1.31
CA ALA A 313 -2.58 3.01 -2.09
C ALA A 313 -2.68 4.29 -2.96
N LEU A 314 -3.83 4.55 -3.59
CA LEU A 314 -4.06 5.77 -4.36
C LEU A 314 -3.93 7.02 -3.48
N ILE A 315 -4.59 7.04 -2.32
CA ILE A 315 -4.46 8.13 -1.34
C ILE A 315 -2.99 8.34 -0.97
N GLY A 316 -2.26 7.25 -0.71
CA GLY A 316 -0.85 7.28 -0.31
C GLY A 316 0.07 7.86 -1.37
N VAL A 317 -0.08 7.44 -2.63
CA VAL A 317 0.74 7.95 -3.74
C VAL A 317 0.51 9.44 -3.95
N VAL A 318 -0.75 9.88 -4.03
CA VAL A 318 -1.09 11.30 -4.24
C VAL A 318 -0.61 12.16 -3.08
N PHE A 319 -0.78 11.69 -1.85
CA PHE A 319 -0.32 12.37 -0.64
C PHE A 319 1.22 12.51 -0.61
N MET A 320 1.93 11.44 -0.93
CA MET A 320 3.41 11.44 -1.02
C MET A 320 3.89 12.45 -2.07
N MET A 321 3.30 12.44 -3.28
CA MET A 321 3.64 13.41 -4.33
C MET A 321 3.40 14.86 -3.89
N ALA A 322 2.34 15.11 -3.10
CA ALA A 322 2.04 16.43 -2.57
C ALA A 322 3.04 16.86 -1.48
N GLN A 323 3.48 15.94 -0.63
CA GLN A 323 4.53 16.20 0.37
C GLN A 323 5.89 16.49 -0.28
N ASP A 324 6.21 15.80 -1.37
CA ASP A 324 7.45 16.01 -2.12
C ASP A 324 7.44 17.30 -2.98
N GLY A 325 6.31 18.04 -3.00
CA GLY A 325 6.13 19.26 -3.78
C GLY A 325 5.87 19.00 -5.28
N GLU A 326 5.72 17.75 -5.68
CA GLU A 326 5.40 17.36 -7.06
C GLU A 326 3.90 17.58 -7.39
N MET A 327 3.06 17.73 -6.36
CA MET A 327 1.63 18.03 -6.46
C MET A 327 1.23 19.22 -5.58
N PRO A 328 0.08 19.86 -5.82
CA PRO A 328 -0.40 20.99 -5.01
C PRO A 328 -0.51 20.63 -3.52
N ARG A 329 -0.03 21.51 -2.65
CA ARG A 329 -0.03 21.31 -1.18
C ARG A 329 -1.42 21.07 -0.59
N GLN A 330 -2.49 21.49 -1.25
CA GLN A 330 -3.87 21.22 -0.83
C GLN A 330 -4.17 19.72 -0.74
N LEU A 331 -3.53 18.89 -1.58
CA LEU A 331 -3.64 17.43 -1.54
C LEU A 331 -2.99 16.80 -0.31
N ALA A 332 -2.14 17.53 0.41
CA ALA A 332 -1.54 17.08 1.67
C ALA A 332 -2.38 17.45 2.91
N ARG A 333 -3.52 18.14 2.77
CA ARG A 333 -4.36 18.52 3.92
C ARG A 333 -5.07 17.30 4.49
N LEU A 334 -4.88 17.10 5.80
CA LEU A 334 -5.48 15.99 6.55
C LEU A 334 -6.84 16.39 7.14
N ASN A 335 -7.74 15.40 7.24
CA ASN A 335 -8.96 15.54 8.05
C ASN A 335 -8.63 15.35 9.54
N ARG A 336 -9.65 15.50 10.41
CA ARG A 336 -9.51 15.28 11.86
C ARG A 336 -9.08 13.86 12.26
N HIS A 337 -9.12 12.91 11.33
CA HIS A 337 -8.72 11.52 11.54
C HIS A 337 -7.33 11.20 10.96
N GLY A 338 -6.58 12.21 10.44
CA GLY A 338 -5.26 12.02 9.87
C GLY A 338 -5.27 11.44 8.45
N VAL A 339 -6.39 11.53 7.73
CA VAL A 339 -6.51 11.05 6.34
C VAL A 339 -6.52 12.24 5.38
N PRO A 340 -5.75 12.19 4.27
CA PRO A 340 -5.76 13.23 3.25
C PRO A 340 -7.13 13.35 2.58
N GLN A 341 -7.82 14.50 2.74
CA GLN A 341 -9.22 14.66 2.32
C GLN A 341 -9.40 14.61 0.81
N LEU A 342 -8.64 15.41 0.05
CA LEU A 342 -8.77 15.48 -1.40
C LEU A 342 -8.32 14.19 -2.10
N PRO A 343 -7.20 13.55 -1.71
CA PRO A 343 -6.86 12.23 -2.21
C PRO A 343 -7.92 11.17 -1.92
N LEU A 344 -8.53 11.17 -0.74
CA LEU A 344 -9.64 10.26 -0.42
C LEU A 344 -10.84 10.49 -1.35
N LEU A 345 -11.23 11.75 -1.56
CA LEU A 345 -12.33 12.08 -2.48
C LEU A 345 -12.01 11.60 -3.90
N ALA A 346 -10.79 11.82 -4.38
CA ALA A 346 -10.34 11.34 -5.68
C ALA A 346 -10.35 9.81 -5.76
N ALA A 347 -9.91 9.11 -4.70
CA ALA A 347 -9.88 7.64 -4.64
C ALA A 347 -11.29 7.00 -4.65
N ILE A 348 -12.32 7.75 -4.33
CA ILE A 348 -13.72 7.32 -4.44
C ILE A 348 -14.31 7.75 -5.79
N ALA A 349 -14.17 9.03 -6.13
CA ALA A 349 -14.84 9.62 -7.28
C ALA A 349 -14.30 9.10 -8.63
N LEU A 350 -12.96 8.95 -8.76
CA LEU A 350 -12.35 8.53 -10.03
C LEU A 350 -12.71 7.08 -10.42
N PRO A 351 -12.65 6.07 -9.53
CA PRO A 351 -13.12 4.73 -9.88
C PRO A 351 -14.60 4.69 -10.24
N ILE A 352 -15.45 5.42 -9.52
CA ILE A 352 -16.89 5.52 -9.84
C ILE A 352 -17.10 6.18 -11.21
N LEU A 353 -16.33 7.21 -11.54
CA LEU A 353 -16.37 7.85 -12.86
C LEU A 353 -15.95 6.87 -13.96
N VAL A 354 -14.88 6.10 -13.75
CA VAL A 354 -14.45 5.07 -14.70
C VAL A 354 -15.53 4.02 -14.90
N LEU A 355 -16.18 3.54 -13.82
CA LEU A 355 -17.34 2.62 -13.92
C LEU A 355 -18.49 3.22 -14.71
N ALA A 356 -18.75 4.51 -14.59
CA ALA A 356 -19.82 5.18 -15.32
C ALA A 356 -19.53 5.33 -16.83
N LEU A 357 -18.25 5.47 -17.18
CA LEU A 357 -17.79 5.69 -18.56
C LEU A 357 -17.49 4.40 -19.31
N THR A 358 -17.25 3.27 -18.60
CA THR A 358 -16.94 1.99 -19.24
C THR A 358 -18.22 1.19 -19.52
N SER A 359 -18.21 0.48 -20.66
CA SER A 359 -19.36 -0.31 -21.11
C SER A 359 -19.54 -1.61 -20.32
N ASP A 360 -18.45 -2.34 -20.08
CA ASP A 360 -18.45 -3.67 -19.53
C ASP A 360 -17.14 -4.02 -18.79
N PHE A 361 -17.10 -5.22 -18.21
CA PHE A 361 -15.94 -5.75 -17.48
C PHE A 361 -14.68 -5.87 -18.35
N ASN A 362 -14.81 -6.22 -19.65
CA ASN A 362 -13.65 -6.36 -20.54
C ASN A 362 -13.02 -5.00 -20.86
N ALA A 363 -13.86 -3.95 -20.98
CA ALA A 363 -13.37 -2.58 -21.12
C ALA A 363 -12.55 -2.15 -19.89
N LEU A 364 -13.06 -2.41 -18.68
CA LEU A 364 -12.31 -2.17 -17.43
C LEU A 364 -10.98 -2.93 -17.40
N ALA A 365 -10.99 -4.22 -17.77
CA ALA A 365 -9.77 -5.03 -17.83
C ALA A 365 -8.77 -4.45 -18.84
N GLY A 366 -9.25 -3.86 -19.92
CA GLY A 366 -8.44 -3.14 -20.90
C GLY A 366 -7.75 -1.91 -20.34
N LEU A 367 -8.49 -1.06 -19.62
CA LEU A 367 -7.96 0.12 -18.95
C LEU A 367 -6.91 -0.25 -17.88
N TYR A 368 -7.15 -1.34 -17.18
CA TYR A 368 -6.29 -1.83 -16.12
C TYR A 368 -4.89 -2.20 -16.61
N ALA A 369 -4.82 -2.88 -17.76
CA ALA A 369 -3.56 -3.37 -18.30
C ALA A 369 -2.52 -2.25 -18.50
N VAL A 370 -2.90 -1.07 -18.99
CA VAL A 370 -1.99 0.08 -19.19
C VAL A 370 -1.39 0.57 -17.88
N GLY A 371 -2.20 0.70 -16.83
CA GLY A 371 -1.71 1.19 -15.54
C GLY A 371 -0.69 0.27 -14.90
N VAL A 372 -1.01 -1.04 -14.85
CA VAL A 372 -0.16 -2.08 -14.24
C VAL A 372 1.14 -2.25 -14.99
N VAL A 373 1.06 -2.52 -16.30
CA VAL A 373 2.24 -2.83 -17.11
C VAL A 373 3.16 -1.63 -17.20
N GLY A 374 2.60 -0.42 -17.38
CA GLY A 374 3.37 0.82 -17.43
C GLY A 374 4.11 1.12 -16.14
N ALA A 375 3.46 0.94 -14.99
CA ALA A 375 4.10 1.13 -13.70
C ALA A 375 5.24 0.13 -13.47
N ILE A 376 5.02 -1.16 -13.75
CA ILE A 376 6.06 -2.20 -13.63
C ILE A 376 7.20 -1.93 -14.63
N ALA A 377 6.90 -1.56 -15.88
CA ALA A 377 7.90 -1.24 -16.89
C ALA A 377 8.79 -0.06 -16.47
N VAL A 378 8.20 1.03 -15.96
CA VAL A 378 8.96 2.18 -15.46
C VAL A 378 9.87 1.78 -14.30
N ASN A 379 9.37 0.92 -13.37
CA ASN A 379 10.17 0.45 -12.23
C ASN A 379 11.37 -0.40 -12.69
N LEU A 380 11.12 -1.42 -13.50
CA LEU A 380 12.16 -2.32 -14.00
C LEU A 380 13.15 -1.59 -14.92
N GLY A 381 12.66 -0.72 -15.79
CA GLY A 381 13.50 0.14 -16.61
C GLY A 381 14.39 1.04 -15.77
N SER A 382 13.82 1.76 -14.80
CA SER A 382 14.59 2.62 -13.89
C SER A 382 15.65 1.84 -13.13
N CYS A 383 15.35 0.64 -12.63
CA CYS A 383 16.34 -0.18 -11.92
C CYS A 383 17.41 -0.75 -12.84
N SER A 384 17.04 -1.27 -14.04
CA SER A 384 17.99 -1.91 -14.96
C SER A 384 19.02 -0.95 -15.54
N PHE A 385 18.60 0.29 -15.84
CA PHE A 385 19.48 1.34 -16.37
C PHE A 385 20.24 2.12 -15.30
N ASN A 386 19.89 1.96 -14.03
CA ASN A 386 20.59 2.63 -12.94
C ASN A 386 21.94 1.96 -12.65
N ARG A 387 23.04 2.68 -12.95
CA ARG A 387 24.40 2.19 -12.70
C ARG A 387 24.82 2.25 -11.22
N GLU A 388 24.14 3.06 -10.41
CA GLU A 388 24.43 3.17 -8.98
C GLU A 388 23.94 1.95 -8.17
N LEU A 389 22.95 1.20 -8.72
CA LEU A 389 22.50 -0.03 -8.12
C LEU A 389 23.54 -1.14 -8.37
N ALA A 390 23.98 -1.76 -7.28
CA ALA A 390 24.93 -2.88 -7.31
C ALA A 390 24.27 -4.18 -7.81
N LEU A 391 23.71 -4.14 -9.02
CA LEU A 391 23.10 -5.30 -9.68
C LEU A 391 24.17 -6.12 -10.40
N GLY A 392 24.12 -7.47 -10.22
CA GLY A 392 24.88 -8.39 -11.04
C GLY A 392 24.46 -8.31 -12.53
N TRP A 393 25.39 -8.68 -13.45
CA TRP A 393 25.10 -8.60 -14.88
C TRP A 393 23.86 -9.43 -15.28
N PHE A 394 23.68 -10.62 -14.68
CA PHE A 394 22.53 -11.49 -14.92
C PHE A 394 21.22 -10.88 -14.44
N GLN A 395 21.21 -10.28 -13.24
CA GLN A 395 20.05 -9.59 -12.70
C GLN A 395 19.66 -8.41 -13.58
N ARG A 396 20.64 -7.63 -14.02
CA ARG A 396 20.44 -6.50 -14.93
C ARG A 396 19.89 -6.96 -16.28
N PHE A 397 20.40 -8.08 -16.81
CA PHE A 397 19.93 -8.66 -18.06
C PHE A 397 18.47 -9.13 -17.96
N ILE A 398 18.11 -9.90 -16.91
CA ILE A 398 16.72 -10.35 -16.70
C ILE A 398 15.80 -9.14 -16.54
N MET A 399 16.17 -8.18 -15.72
CA MET A 399 15.36 -6.99 -15.48
C MET A 399 15.18 -6.15 -16.76
N GLY A 400 16.23 -5.96 -17.53
CA GLY A 400 16.20 -5.25 -18.82
C GLY A 400 15.39 -5.97 -19.90
N SER A 401 15.53 -7.31 -20.01
CA SER A 401 14.71 -8.08 -20.97
C SER A 401 13.24 -8.10 -20.57
N THR A 402 12.92 -8.22 -19.26
CA THR A 402 11.55 -8.09 -18.78
C THR A 402 10.97 -6.70 -19.08
N PHE A 403 11.76 -5.64 -18.88
CA PHE A 403 11.35 -4.28 -19.27
C PHE A 403 11.02 -4.19 -20.76
N LEU A 404 11.85 -4.76 -21.65
CA LEU A 404 11.61 -4.73 -23.10
C LEU A 404 10.32 -5.47 -23.49
N VAL A 405 10.04 -6.62 -22.86
CA VAL A 405 8.79 -7.35 -23.08
C VAL A 405 7.60 -6.51 -22.64
N LEU A 406 7.64 -5.92 -21.45
CA LEU A 406 6.57 -5.08 -20.93
C LEU A 406 6.38 -3.80 -21.75
N PHE A 407 7.47 -3.21 -22.27
CA PHE A 407 7.40 -2.07 -23.17
C PHE A 407 6.72 -2.44 -24.49
N ALA A 408 7.04 -3.62 -25.06
CA ALA A 408 6.36 -4.12 -26.25
C ALA A 408 4.86 -4.37 -26.00
N VAL A 409 4.50 -4.87 -24.82
CA VAL A 409 3.10 -5.01 -24.38
C VAL A 409 2.41 -3.66 -24.33
N GLU A 410 3.02 -2.63 -23.72
CA GLU A 410 2.46 -1.27 -23.65
C GLU A 410 2.20 -0.69 -25.05
N VAL A 411 3.17 -0.83 -25.96
CA VAL A 411 2.99 -0.38 -27.35
C VAL A 411 1.84 -1.11 -28.03
N THR A 412 1.65 -2.39 -27.73
CA THR A 412 0.54 -3.19 -28.28
C THR A 412 -0.79 -2.73 -27.71
N ILE A 413 -0.88 -2.50 -26.38
CA ILE A 413 -2.10 -1.97 -25.75
C ILE A 413 -2.45 -0.60 -26.35
N ALA A 414 -1.49 0.28 -26.48
CA ALA A 414 -1.70 1.61 -27.07
C ALA A 414 -2.27 1.55 -28.49
N LYS A 415 -1.90 0.52 -29.29
CA LYS A 415 -2.42 0.30 -30.66
C LYS A 415 -3.77 -0.39 -30.69
N THR A 416 -4.02 -1.35 -29.79
CA THR A 416 -5.19 -2.23 -29.86
C THR A 416 -6.37 -1.77 -29.00
N LYS A 417 -6.09 -0.91 -27.99
CA LYS A 417 -7.09 -0.42 -27.01
C LYS A 417 -6.99 1.12 -26.89
N PRO A 418 -7.55 1.88 -27.83
CA PRO A 418 -7.45 3.35 -27.83
C PRO A 418 -8.08 3.98 -26.57
N ASP A 419 -9.13 3.39 -26.00
CA ASP A 419 -9.75 3.87 -24.76
C ASP A 419 -8.79 3.80 -23.56
N ALA A 420 -7.99 2.73 -23.49
CA ALA A 420 -6.97 2.57 -22.47
C ALA A 420 -5.83 3.59 -22.62
N LEU A 421 -5.40 3.84 -23.85
CA LEU A 421 -4.43 4.89 -24.14
C LEU A 421 -4.98 6.27 -23.78
N PHE A 422 -6.22 6.58 -24.16
CA PHE A 422 -6.87 7.85 -23.82
C PHE A 422 -6.97 8.04 -22.30
N PHE A 423 -7.36 7.01 -21.56
CA PHE A 423 -7.41 7.04 -20.11
C PHE A 423 -6.04 7.32 -19.48
N ALA A 424 -5.00 6.57 -19.89
CA ALA A 424 -3.65 6.76 -19.37
C ALA A 424 -3.10 8.16 -19.71
N CYS A 425 -3.29 8.64 -20.96
CA CYS A 425 -2.92 9.98 -21.37
C CYS A 425 -3.68 11.06 -20.58
N SER A 426 -4.96 10.82 -20.25
CA SER A 426 -5.75 11.76 -19.46
C SER A 426 -5.22 11.86 -18.02
N VAL A 427 -4.93 10.73 -17.37
CA VAL A 427 -4.37 10.71 -16.01
C VAL A 427 -2.98 11.36 -16.00
N LEU A 428 -2.12 11.00 -16.95
CA LEU A 428 -0.79 11.60 -17.08
C LEU A 428 -0.88 13.11 -17.40
N GLY A 429 -1.72 13.51 -18.34
CA GLY A 429 -1.89 14.91 -18.76
C GLY A 429 -2.40 15.78 -17.60
N ILE A 430 -3.45 15.36 -16.91
CA ILE A 430 -3.99 16.07 -15.74
C ILE A 430 -2.93 16.12 -14.63
N GLY A 431 -2.32 14.98 -14.31
CA GLY A 431 -1.32 14.90 -13.25
C GLY A 431 -0.08 15.74 -13.53
N LEU A 432 0.46 15.70 -14.74
CA LEU A 432 1.62 16.52 -15.13
C LEU A 432 1.27 18.02 -15.19
N THR A 433 0.05 18.37 -15.56
CA THR A 433 -0.43 19.77 -15.52
C THR A 433 -0.51 20.26 -14.08
N LEU A 434 -1.06 19.47 -13.15
CA LEU A 434 -1.08 19.80 -11.72
C LEU A 434 0.33 19.92 -11.15
N ARG A 435 1.25 19.04 -11.58
CA ARG A 435 2.67 19.13 -11.23
C ARG A 435 3.30 20.43 -11.72
N PHE A 436 3.11 20.77 -12.98
CA PHE A 436 3.63 22.03 -13.55
C PHE A 436 3.09 23.25 -12.80
N TYR A 437 1.79 23.26 -12.50
CA TYR A 437 1.16 24.33 -11.71
C TYR A 437 1.74 24.40 -10.29
N SER A 438 1.95 23.26 -9.63
CA SER A 438 2.58 23.21 -8.32
C SER A 438 4.01 23.79 -8.33
N HIS A 439 4.82 23.41 -9.31
CA HIS A 439 6.19 23.93 -9.47
C HIS A 439 6.20 25.43 -9.79
N LYS A 440 5.28 25.93 -10.60
CA LYS A 440 5.16 27.36 -10.92
C LYS A 440 4.81 28.19 -9.69
N LEU A 441 3.92 27.69 -8.83
CA LEU A 441 3.59 28.34 -7.56
C LEU A 441 4.72 28.26 -6.53
N SER A 442 5.48 27.16 -6.52
CA SER A 442 6.59 26.94 -5.59
C SER A 442 7.90 27.61 -6.06
N GLY A 443 8.02 27.94 -7.33
CA GLY A 443 9.22 28.52 -7.96
C GLY A 443 9.62 29.90 -7.44
N LEU A 444 8.80 30.52 -6.61
CA LEU A 444 9.08 31.78 -5.93
C LEU A 444 9.77 31.61 -4.56
N THR A 445 10.05 30.38 -4.11
CA THR A 445 10.53 30.11 -2.74
C THR A 445 11.84 29.31 -2.65
N THR A 446 12.56 29.11 -3.74
CA THR A 446 13.94 28.60 -3.64
C THR A 446 14.90 29.75 -3.35
N LEU A 447 14.80 30.31 -2.16
CA LEU A 447 15.93 30.98 -1.53
C LEU A 447 16.94 29.90 -1.23
N THR A 448 18.03 29.87 -1.99
CA THR A 448 19.23 29.12 -1.64
C THR A 448 19.85 29.83 -0.44
N VAL A 449 19.38 29.45 0.76
CA VAL A 449 19.96 29.96 1.99
C VAL A 449 21.36 29.35 2.08
N THR A 450 22.36 30.16 1.83
CA THR A 450 23.74 29.80 2.03
C THR A 450 23.93 29.40 3.50
N ARG A 451 24.76 28.39 3.78
CA ARG A 451 25.02 27.83 5.13
C ARG A 451 25.22 28.92 6.20
N LYS A 452 25.82 30.06 5.84
CA LYS A 452 26.01 31.23 6.70
C LYS A 452 24.72 31.91 7.19
N VAL A 453 23.62 31.84 6.42
CA VAL A 453 22.32 32.44 6.80
C VAL A 453 21.50 31.44 7.64
N ALA A 454 21.69 30.15 7.44
CA ALA A 454 21.08 29.12 8.28
C ALA A 454 21.58 29.19 9.72
N ASP A 455 22.85 29.52 9.92
CA ASP A 455 23.47 29.69 11.25
C ASP A 455 22.97 30.97 11.99
N MET A 456 22.46 31.96 11.26
CA MET A 456 21.88 33.19 11.85
C MET A 456 20.39 33.05 12.21
N VAL A 457 19.69 32.06 11.71
CA VAL A 457 18.22 31.88 11.92
C VAL A 457 17.92 30.86 13.02
N VAL A 458 18.94 30.12 13.50
CA VAL A 458 18.78 29.31 14.70
C VAL A 458 18.89 30.24 15.91
N PRO A 459 17.80 30.47 16.68
CA PRO A 459 17.90 31.20 17.92
C PRO A 459 18.95 30.45 18.77
N ASN A 460 20.02 31.10 19.11
CA ASN A 460 20.95 30.62 20.14
C ASN A 460 20.12 30.44 21.42
N LEU A 461 19.70 29.21 21.69
CA LEU A 461 19.24 28.84 23.03
C LEU A 461 20.38 29.20 23.98
N PRO A 462 20.13 29.98 25.02
CA PRO A 462 21.16 30.35 25.96
C PRO A 462 21.85 29.07 26.48
N ILE A 463 23.16 28.99 26.37
CA ILE A 463 24.01 27.86 26.79
C ILE A 463 23.76 27.48 28.27
N THR A 464 23.13 28.34 29.04
CA THR A 464 22.72 28.12 30.43
C THR A 464 21.57 27.13 30.63
N MET A 465 20.89 26.66 29.57
CA MET A 465 19.80 25.68 29.64
C MET A 465 20.11 24.36 28.94
N GLN A 466 21.34 23.93 28.83
CA GLN A 466 21.64 22.55 28.51
C GLN A 466 21.30 21.70 29.75
N PRO A 467 20.18 20.98 29.79
CA PRO A 467 19.94 20.08 30.90
C PRO A 467 20.99 18.98 30.85
N ARG A 468 21.58 18.67 31.99
CA ARG A 468 22.30 17.40 32.17
C ARG A 468 21.24 16.30 32.04
N LEU A 469 21.00 15.84 30.82
CA LEU A 469 20.01 14.79 30.47
C LEU A 469 20.36 13.44 31.10
N GLU A 470 21.50 13.32 31.74
CA GLU A 470 22.00 12.07 32.31
C GLU A 470 21.61 11.87 33.80
N GLU A 471 21.23 12.92 34.54
CA GLU A 471 20.92 12.83 35.96
C GLU A 471 19.59 13.55 36.26
N GLY A 472 18.51 12.78 36.52
CA GLY A 472 17.23 13.29 37.00
C GLY A 472 16.04 12.47 36.47
N GLN A 473 14.93 12.55 37.22
CA GLN A 473 13.67 11.93 36.78
C GLN A 473 13.17 12.60 35.48
N LYS A 474 12.62 11.78 34.58
CA LYS A 474 12.05 12.24 33.32
C LYS A 474 10.56 11.89 33.29
N ILE A 475 9.72 12.89 33.09
CA ILE A 475 8.29 12.72 32.90
C ILE A 475 7.95 13.02 31.45
N MET A 476 7.20 12.15 30.81
CA MET A 476 6.70 12.38 29.46
C MET A 476 5.18 12.66 29.53
N VAL A 477 4.73 13.67 28.81
CA VAL A 477 3.30 13.90 28.59
C VAL A 477 3.00 13.83 27.11
N ALA A 478 2.00 13.00 26.75
CA ALA A 478 1.49 12.93 25.39
C ALA A 478 0.15 13.66 25.29
N ALA A 479 0.12 14.71 24.47
CA ALA A 479 -1.05 15.58 24.33
C ALA A 479 -1.42 15.77 22.85
N ARG A 480 -2.72 15.83 22.58
CA ARG A 480 -3.28 16.09 21.24
C ARG A 480 -4.01 17.44 21.16
N GLY A 481 -3.75 18.32 22.09
CA GLY A 481 -4.35 19.64 22.20
C GLY A 481 -4.00 20.26 23.53
N ILE A 482 -4.32 21.55 23.69
CA ILE A 482 -4.16 22.25 24.96
C ILE A 482 -5.27 21.77 25.88
N ASN A 483 -4.92 21.03 26.93
CA ASN A 483 -5.85 20.44 27.88
C ASN A 483 -5.25 20.42 29.32
N PRO A 484 -6.06 20.14 30.36
CA PRO A 484 -5.59 20.13 31.76
C PRO A 484 -4.44 19.16 32.04
N VAL A 485 -4.29 18.09 31.23
CA VAL A 485 -3.22 17.11 31.36
C VAL A 485 -1.83 17.76 31.27
N LEU A 486 -1.68 18.79 30.44
CA LEU A 486 -0.41 19.53 30.27
C LEU A 486 -0.03 20.29 31.54
N ASN A 487 -1.01 20.94 32.18
CA ASN A 487 -0.77 21.64 33.44
C ASN A 487 -0.44 20.65 34.57
N PHE A 488 -1.17 19.55 34.67
CA PHE A 488 -0.86 18.49 35.63
C PHE A 488 0.56 17.94 35.45
N ALA A 489 0.96 17.64 34.22
CA ALA A 489 2.31 17.14 33.94
C ALA A 489 3.39 18.17 34.29
N LEU A 490 3.12 19.46 34.08
CA LEU A 490 4.05 20.53 34.43
C LEU A 490 4.19 20.68 35.96
N GLU A 491 3.07 20.62 36.72
CA GLU A 491 3.07 20.64 38.18
C GLU A 491 3.82 19.43 38.75
N GLU A 492 3.58 18.23 38.21
CA GLU A 492 4.27 17.02 38.62
C GLU A 492 5.77 17.06 38.33
N ALA A 493 6.16 17.62 37.17
CA ALA A 493 7.56 17.84 36.83
C ALA A 493 8.24 18.85 37.76
N GLN A 494 7.53 19.92 38.14
CA GLN A 494 8.01 20.91 39.07
C GLN A 494 8.24 20.31 40.48
N LEU A 495 7.25 19.56 40.98
CA LEU A 495 7.32 18.92 42.31
C LEU A 495 8.48 17.91 42.39
N ARG A 496 8.69 17.14 41.34
CA ARG A 496 9.76 16.11 41.30
C ARG A 496 11.11 16.64 40.82
N LYS A 497 11.19 17.92 40.46
CA LYS A 497 12.40 18.52 39.81
C LYS A 497 12.82 17.72 38.57
N ALA A 498 11.84 17.22 37.81
CA ALA A 498 12.02 16.35 36.66
C ALA A 498 12.11 17.15 35.36
N VAL A 499 12.72 16.57 34.33
CA VAL A 499 12.63 17.06 32.96
C VAL A 499 11.27 16.63 32.38
N LEU A 500 10.54 17.58 31.80
CA LEU A 500 9.25 17.31 31.17
C LEU A 500 9.42 17.16 29.66
N CYS A 501 9.25 15.95 29.15
CA CYS A 501 9.19 15.66 27.73
C CYS A 501 7.74 15.83 27.22
N VAL A 502 7.49 16.82 26.38
CA VAL A 502 6.15 17.06 25.79
C VAL A 502 6.11 16.44 24.40
N VAL A 503 5.33 15.37 24.26
CA VAL A 503 5.23 14.61 23.01
C VAL A 503 3.93 14.96 22.29
N TYR A 504 4.07 15.37 21.04
CA TYR A 504 2.95 15.47 20.10
C TYR A 504 3.22 14.55 18.91
N VAL A 505 2.33 13.57 18.72
CA VAL A 505 2.38 12.64 17.58
C VAL A 505 1.33 13.06 16.56
N LYS A 506 1.77 13.52 15.40
CA LYS A 506 0.90 13.79 14.26
C LYS A 506 0.54 12.46 13.60
N GLU A 507 -0.72 12.05 13.74
CA GLU A 507 -1.20 10.84 13.09
C GLU A 507 -1.39 11.07 11.59
N VAL A 508 -0.73 10.25 10.77
CA VAL A 508 -0.90 10.18 9.32
C VAL A 508 -1.19 8.73 8.97
N VAL A 509 -2.44 8.43 8.65
CA VAL A 509 -2.94 7.06 8.48
C VAL A 509 -2.51 6.41 7.18
N VAL A 510 -2.24 7.23 6.16
CA VAL A 510 -1.87 6.77 4.84
C VAL A 510 -0.43 7.15 4.57
N TYR A 511 0.43 6.14 4.57
CA TYR A 511 1.84 6.30 4.29
C TYR A 511 2.23 5.41 3.11
N PHE A 512 2.64 6.01 2.01
CA PHE A 512 3.24 5.27 0.91
C PHE A 512 4.73 5.07 1.19
N ALA A 513 5.17 3.81 1.28
CA ALA A 513 6.57 3.47 1.46
C ALA A 513 7.36 3.98 0.24
N GLY A 514 8.38 4.78 0.47
CA GLY A 514 9.19 5.34 -0.62
C GLY A 514 9.35 6.85 -0.58
N SER A 515 8.75 7.54 0.39
CA SER A 515 9.18 8.91 0.67
C SER A 515 10.62 8.84 1.18
N PRO A 516 11.64 9.15 0.34
CA PRO A 516 12.99 9.27 0.86
C PRO A 516 12.98 10.44 1.81
N ASN A 517 13.74 10.32 2.87
CA ASN A 517 14.03 11.34 3.84
C ASN A 517 13.44 12.69 3.46
N VAL A 518 12.38 13.10 4.11
CA VAL A 518 11.96 14.50 4.11
C VAL A 518 13.27 15.27 4.31
N ARG A 519 13.68 16.02 3.31
CA ARG A 519 14.83 16.92 3.44
C ARG A 519 14.45 17.99 4.46
N GLY A 520 14.71 17.69 5.71
CA GLY A 520 14.27 18.45 6.85
C GLY A 520 13.50 17.54 7.80
N ARG A 521 14.04 17.35 8.99
CA ARG A 521 13.31 16.74 10.11
C ARG A 521 11.99 17.48 10.24
N PRO A 522 10.84 16.78 10.37
CA PRO A 522 9.56 17.47 10.57
C PRO A 522 9.70 18.37 11.81
N ARG A 523 9.45 19.64 11.62
CA ARG A 523 9.60 20.65 12.68
C ARG A 523 8.24 20.92 13.29
N TRP A 524 8.16 20.87 14.61
CA TRP A 524 6.92 21.20 15.32
C TRP A 524 6.45 22.63 15.05
N GLN A 525 7.35 23.55 14.72
CA GLN A 525 7.05 24.95 14.37
C GLN A 525 6.23 25.07 13.07
N GLU A 526 6.29 24.08 12.19
CA GLU A 526 5.58 24.07 10.91
C GLU A 526 4.16 23.47 11.04
N ASP A 527 3.88 22.82 12.17
CA ASP A 527 2.56 22.27 12.48
C ASP A 527 1.81 23.19 13.44
N PRO A 528 0.62 23.73 13.05
CA PRO A 528 -0.09 24.72 13.87
C PRO A 528 -0.47 24.22 15.26
N GLU A 529 -0.89 22.95 15.39
CA GLU A 529 -1.30 22.37 16.66
C GLU A 529 -0.09 22.06 17.55
N ALA A 530 0.96 21.44 16.98
CA ALA A 530 2.19 21.19 17.68
C ALA A 530 2.85 22.50 18.15
N ASN A 531 2.87 23.52 17.27
CA ASN A 531 3.43 24.84 17.59
C ASN A 531 2.69 25.49 18.77
N ALA A 532 1.37 25.45 18.78
CA ALA A 532 0.58 26.01 19.87
C ALA A 532 0.89 25.31 21.21
N ILE A 533 0.92 23.97 21.23
CA ILE A 533 1.21 23.19 22.44
C ILE A 533 2.65 23.43 22.92
N MET A 534 3.63 23.27 22.02
CA MET A 534 5.05 23.35 22.38
C MET A 534 5.46 24.76 22.83
N SER A 535 4.97 25.81 22.15
CA SER A 535 5.24 27.19 22.53
C SER A 535 4.64 27.53 23.88
N LEU A 536 3.41 27.07 24.16
CA LEU A 536 2.78 27.25 25.47
C LEU A 536 3.60 26.55 26.56
N MET A 537 3.96 25.29 26.35
CA MET A 537 4.64 24.49 27.35
C MET A 537 6.07 24.98 27.63
N LEU A 538 6.78 25.46 26.61
CA LEU A 538 8.09 26.11 26.79
C LEU A 538 7.98 27.38 27.60
N LYS A 539 6.97 28.22 27.33
CA LYS A 539 6.73 29.48 28.07
C LYS A 539 6.38 29.20 29.53
N GLU A 540 5.41 28.32 29.79
CA GLU A 540 4.98 27.95 31.14
C GLU A 540 6.10 27.23 31.92
N GLY A 541 6.87 26.34 31.24
CA GLY A 541 8.02 25.70 31.85
C GLY A 541 9.08 26.70 32.29
N GLN A 542 9.38 27.69 31.46
CA GLN A 542 10.32 28.77 31.79
C GLN A 542 9.85 29.59 33.01
N GLN A 543 8.57 29.90 33.09
CA GLN A 543 8.00 30.64 34.22
C GLN A 543 8.04 29.85 35.52
N ARG A 544 7.88 28.53 35.46
CA ARG A 544 7.87 27.65 36.66
C ARG A 544 9.23 27.01 36.94
N GLY A 545 10.29 27.33 36.18
CA GLY A 545 11.62 26.75 36.34
C GLY A 545 11.74 25.27 36.00
N VAL A 546 10.82 24.75 35.14
CA VAL A 546 10.80 23.37 34.66
C VAL A 546 11.50 23.29 33.31
N CYS A 547 12.44 22.38 33.16
CA CYS A 547 13.03 22.09 31.85
C CYS A 547 12.04 21.31 30.97
N VAL A 548 11.56 21.94 29.89
CA VAL A 548 10.64 21.34 28.93
C VAL A 548 11.36 20.97 27.65
N LEU A 549 11.26 19.70 27.27
CA LEU A 549 11.83 19.14 26.04
C LEU A 549 10.70 18.85 25.04
N PRO A 550 10.56 19.62 23.95
CA PRO A 550 9.56 19.36 22.93
C PRO A 550 9.97 18.18 22.05
N VAL A 551 9.05 17.22 21.89
CA VAL A 551 9.23 16.01 21.06
C VAL A 551 8.09 15.94 20.04
N PHE A 552 8.44 15.99 18.76
CA PHE A 552 7.46 15.93 17.66
C PHE A 552 7.73 14.71 16.80
N ALA A 553 6.73 13.87 16.61
CA ALA A 553 6.79 12.70 15.75
C ALA A 553 5.61 12.69 14.77
N VAL A 554 5.84 12.09 13.59
CA VAL A 554 4.80 11.80 12.60
C VAL A 554 4.70 10.27 12.48
N SER A 555 3.52 9.71 12.69
CA SER A 555 3.33 8.26 12.69
C SER A 555 1.90 7.87 12.30
N GLU A 556 1.72 6.66 11.80
CA GLU A 556 0.40 6.05 11.60
C GLU A 556 -0.19 5.45 12.89
N ASP A 557 0.64 5.15 13.90
CA ASP A 557 0.25 4.63 15.20
C ASP A 557 0.82 5.47 16.34
N ALA A 558 0.00 6.39 16.86
CA ALA A 558 0.41 7.25 17.96
C ALA A 558 0.71 6.45 19.24
N ALA A 559 -0.04 5.38 19.53
CA ALA A 559 0.17 4.60 20.73
C ALA A 559 1.51 3.87 20.72
N ALA A 560 1.81 3.16 19.63
CA ALA A 560 3.10 2.48 19.47
C ALA A 560 4.28 3.47 19.50
N THR A 561 4.11 4.64 18.87
CA THR A 561 5.15 5.69 18.87
C THR A 561 5.40 6.27 20.26
N ILE A 562 4.34 6.53 21.03
CA ILE A 562 4.48 7.03 22.40
C ILE A 562 5.20 6.01 23.29
N VAL A 563 4.84 4.71 23.18
CA VAL A 563 5.51 3.62 23.92
C VAL A 563 6.98 3.55 23.56
N ASP A 564 7.33 3.55 22.27
CA ASP A 564 8.71 3.48 21.79
C ASP A 564 9.54 4.71 22.21
N LEU A 565 9.00 5.91 22.09
CA LEU A 565 9.64 7.13 22.55
C LEU A 565 9.84 7.13 24.08
N SER A 566 8.85 6.64 24.85
CA SER A 566 8.96 6.51 26.29
C SER A 566 10.10 5.59 26.70
N ALA A 567 10.23 4.44 26.05
CA ALA A 567 11.31 3.48 26.28
C ALA A 567 12.67 4.03 25.83
N THR A 568 12.75 4.61 24.62
CA THR A 568 14.00 5.13 24.02
C THR A 568 14.57 6.31 24.81
N MET A 569 13.70 7.19 25.32
CA MET A 569 14.11 8.35 26.11
C MET A 569 14.36 8.01 27.59
N GLY A 570 14.04 6.79 28.00
CA GLY A 570 14.22 6.33 29.37
C GLY A 570 13.43 7.19 30.37
N VAL A 571 12.11 7.34 30.15
CA VAL A 571 11.26 8.12 31.05
C VAL A 571 10.80 7.26 32.23
N ASP A 572 10.64 7.89 33.38
CA ASP A 572 10.18 7.22 34.62
C ASP A 572 8.65 7.19 34.71
N CYS A 573 8.01 8.17 34.06
CA CYS A 573 6.56 8.33 34.13
C CYS A 573 6.00 8.86 32.80
N LEU A 574 4.98 8.19 32.30
CA LEU A 574 4.20 8.63 31.13
C LEU A 574 2.83 9.12 31.59
N VAL A 575 2.50 10.35 31.24
CA VAL A 575 1.20 10.97 31.52
C VAL A 575 0.41 11.08 30.22
N ILE A 576 -0.80 10.56 30.19
CA ILE A 576 -1.72 10.66 29.05
C ILE A 576 -3.10 11.11 29.52
N GLY A 577 -3.85 11.75 28.65
CA GLY A 577 -5.27 12.06 28.89
C GLY A 577 -6.20 10.92 28.52
N THR A 578 -7.43 10.95 29.03
CA THR A 578 -8.49 10.06 28.58
C THR A 578 -8.81 10.32 27.10
N THR A 579 -9.08 9.24 26.36
CA THR A 579 -9.36 9.36 24.93
C THR A 579 -10.76 9.93 24.67
N GLN A 580 -10.83 10.98 23.86
CA GLN A 580 -12.11 11.60 23.43
C GLN A 580 -12.57 11.05 22.06
N ARG A 581 -12.06 9.91 21.61
CA ARG A 581 -12.47 9.29 20.35
C ARG A 581 -13.90 8.75 20.47
N GLY A 582 -14.74 9.02 19.47
CA GLY A 582 -16.09 8.45 19.39
C GLY A 582 -16.08 6.92 19.27
N ALA A 583 -17.20 6.26 19.61
CA ALA A 583 -17.32 4.81 19.63
C ALA A 583 -16.90 4.14 18.29
N LEU A 584 -17.31 4.69 17.15
CA LEU A 584 -16.94 4.19 15.83
C LEU A 584 -15.43 4.30 15.56
N THR A 585 -14.81 5.41 15.96
CA THR A 585 -13.37 5.61 15.81
C THR A 585 -12.58 4.65 16.69
N ASN A 586 -13.07 4.40 17.91
CA ASN A 586 -12.47 3.41 18.82
C ASN A 586 -12.60 1.98 18.29
N LEU A 587 -13.73 1.64 17.65
CA LEU A 587 -13.92 0.33 17.01
C LEU A 587 -12.94 0.11 15.86
N LEU A 588 -12.74 1.12 15.00
CA LEU A 588 -11.90 1.03 13.79
C LEU A 588 -10.41 1.20 14.07
N ARG A 589 -10.02 1.97 15.08
CA ARG A 589 -8.63 2.35 15.38
C ARG A 589 -8.10 1.85 16.72
N GLY A 590 -8.94 1.28 17.55
CA GLY A 590 -8.61 0.90 18.92
C GLY A 590 -8.47 2.10 19.87
N ASN A 591 -8.39 1.80 21.17
CA ASN A 591 -8.20 2.79 22.23
C ASN A 591 -6.70 2.99 22.47
N VAL A 592 -6.22 4.22 22.31
CA VAL A 592 -4.80 4.59 22.48
C VAL A 592 -4.33 4.30 23.90
N ALA A 593 -5.14 4.65 24.92
CA ALA A 593 -4.75 4.44 26.32
C ALA A 593 -4.62 2.95 26.66
N THR A 594 -5.56 2.11 26.19
CA THR A 594 -5.49 0.66 26.38
C THR A 594 -4.26 0.07 25.72
N HIS A 595 -3.99 0.45 24.47
CA HIS A 595 -2.82 -0.06 23.75
C HIS A 595 -1.48 0.37 24.39
N ILE A 596 -1.41 1.59 24.93
CA ILE A 596 -0.24 2.06 25.68
C ILE A 596 -0.11 1.23 26.97
N ALA A 597 -1.19 1.03 27.72
CA ALA A 597 -1.15 0.27 28.97
C ALA A 597 -0.71 -1.20 28.78
N GLU A 598 -1.10 -1.82 27.66
CA GLU A 598 -0.73 -3.21 27.35
C GLU A 598 0.73 -3.38 26.89
N ASN A 599 1.35 -2.33 26.35
CA ASN A 599 2.67 -2.44 25.71
C ASN A 599 3.75 -1.58 26.37
N LEU A 600 3.41 -0.79 27.39
CA LEU A 600 4.39 0.02 28.11
C LEU A 600 5.27 -0.89 28.98
N PRO A 601 6.62 -0.70 28.99
CA PRO A 601 7.50 -1.44 29.89
C PRO A 601 7.12 -1.26 31.35
N ASP A 602 7.20 -2.33 32.15
CA ASP A 602 6.86 -2.32 33.60
C ASP A 602 7.69 -1.31 34.42
N THR A 603 8.83 -0.89 33.89
CA THR A 603 9.72 0.10 34.52
C THR A 603 9.18 1.54 34.41
N ILE A 604 8.20 1.78 33.52
CA ILE A 604 7.64 3.11 33.26
C ILE A 604 6.24 3.20 33.90
N ARG A 605 6.07 4.14 34.83
CA ARG A 605 4.78 4.36 35.47
C ARG A 605 3.81 5.06 34.51
N LEU A 606 2.63 4.50 34.28
CA LEU A 606 1.56 5.12 33.50
C LEU A 606 0.60 5.91 34.41
N VAL A 607 0.35 7.16 34.06
CA VAL A 607 -0.67 8.01 34.69
C VAL A 607 -1.69 8.39 33.63
N ILE A 608 -2.94 8.00 33.83
CA ILE A 608 -4.06 8.38 32.97
C ILE A 608 -4.84 9.47 33.72
N PHE A 609 -4.81 10.69 33.17
CA PHE A 609 -5.50 11.84 33.71
C PHE A 609 -6.90 11.94 33.07
N GLY A 610 -7.95 11.89 33.87
CA GLY A 610 -9.35 11.89 33.45
C GLY A 610 -10.01 13.25 33.54
#